data_e89418a64d311e8d2113581dafa56e15
#
_entry.id   e89418a64d311e8d2113581dafa56e15
#
_cell.length_a   1.000
_cell.length_b   1.000
_cell.length_c   1.000
_cell.angle_alpha   90.00
_cell.angle_beta   90.00
_cell.angle_gamma   90.00
#
_symmetry.space_group_name_H-M   'P 1'
#
loop_
_entity.id
_entity.type
_entity.pdbx_description
1 polymer ?
#
loop_
_entity_poly.entity_id
_entity_poly.type
_entity_poly.pdbx_seq_one_letter_code
_entity_poly.pdbx_strand_id
1 'polypeptide(L)'
;VIMHLPVHIGDYTDFYSSKEHAINVGTMFRGKDNALNPNWRHLPVAYHGRASSIVVSGTDIQRPYGQLKPDNSSPVYGQSNDCP
;
A
#
# COMPACT_ATOMS: atom_id res chain seq x y z
N VAL A 1 -25.82 12.84 11.42
CA VAL A 1 -24.87 12.06 12.24
C VAL A 1 -23.46 12.42 11.85
N ILE A 2 -22.64 12.75 12.83
CA ILE A 2 -21.22 13.04 12.62
C ILE A 2 -20.44 11.78 12.99
N MET A 3 -19.69 11.26 12.03
CA MET A 3 -18.86 10.07 12.24
C MET A 3 -17.49 10.46 12.80
N HIS A 4 -16.97 9.61 13.67
CA HIS A 4 -15.65 9.76 14.27
C HIS A 4 -14.89 8.45 14.11
N LEU A 5 -13.56 8.50 14.23
CA LEU A 5 -12.77 7.28 14.35
C LEU A 5 -13.16 6.56 15.65
N PRO A 6 -13.33 5.23 15.63
CA PRO A 6 -13.85 4.48 16.76
C PRO A 6 -12.88 4.41 17.95
N VAL A 7 -11.59 4.59 17.67
CA VAL A 7 -10.51 4.50 18.66
C VAL A 7 -9.41 5.50 18.34
N HIS A 8 -8.55 5.76 19.32
CA HIS A 8 -7.29 6.43 19.09
C HIS A 8 -6.29 5.42 18.50
N ILE A 9 -5.90 5.61 17.23
CA ILE A 9 -5.11 4.64 16.49
C ILE A 9 -3.64 4.85 16.80
N GLY A 10 -3.00 3.86 17.45
CA GLY A 10 -1.56 3.86 17.71
C GLY A 10 -0.76 3.20 16.59
N ASP A 11 -1.21 2.04 16.14
CA ASP A 11 -0.52 1.20 15.17
C ASP A 11 -1.50 0.61 14.16
N TYR A 12 -0.97 0.18 13.02
CA TYR A 12 -1.75 -0.45 11.97
C TYR A 12 -0.98 -1.64 11.40
N THR A 13 -1.63 -2.81 11.41
CA THR A 13 -1.10 -4.02 10.79
C THR A 13 -1.99 -4.40 9.61
N ASP A 14 -1.40 -4.57 8.45
CA ASP A 14 -2.10 -4.96 7.23
C ASP A 14 -1.81 -6.41 6.89
N PHE A 15 -2.84 -7.27 6.98
CA PHE A 15 -2.74 -8.67 6.61
C PHE A 15 -3.00 -8.87 5.12
N TYR A 16 -2.13 -9.63 4.50
CA TYR A 16 -2.14 -9.97 3.08
C TYR A 16 -2.90 -11.28 2.85
N SER A 17 -4.20 -11.28 3.16
CA SER A 17 -4.99 -12.52 3.29
C SER A 17 -5.92 -12.84 2.11
N SER A 18 -6.11 -11.93 1.17
CA SER A 18 -6.85 -12.22 -0.06
C SER A 18 -5.94 -12.89 -1.08
N LYS A 19 -6.26 -14.13 -1.45
CA LYS A 19 -5.49 -14.89 -2.46
C LYS A 19 -5.47 -14.19 -3.81
N GLU A 20 -6.60 -13.67 -4.23
CA GLU A 20 -6.76 -12.96 -5.51
C GLU A 20 -5.89 -11.71 -5.54
N HIS A 21 -5.95 -10.92 -4.49
CA HIS A 21 -5.11 -9.74 -4.35
C HIS A 21 -3.62 -10.11 -4.31
N ALA A 22 -3.25 -11.13 -3.54
CA ALA A 22 -1.86 -11.61 -3.45
C ALA A 22 -1.31 -12.06 -4.80
N ILE A 23 -2.11 -12.78 -5.59
CA ILE A 23 -1.72 -13.22 -6.93
C ILE A 23 -1.59 -12.03 -7.88
N ASN A 24 -2.54 -11.11 -7.87
CA ASN A 24 -2.52 -9.94 -8.76
C ASN A 24 -1.28 -9.07 -8.49
N VAL A 25 -1.04 -8.72 -7.24
CA VAL A 25 0.13 -7.92 -6.83
C VAL A 25 1.43 -8.69 -7.12
N GLY A 26 1.49 -9.95 -6.74
CA GLY A 26 2.66 -10.80 -6.99
C GLY A 26 2.98 -10.95 -8.47
N THR A 27 1.97 -11.01 -9.32
CA THR A 27 2.14 -11.06 -10.78
C THR A 27 2.79 -9.77 -11.31
N MET A 28 2.37 -8.61 -10.80
CA MET A 28 2.97 -7.34 -11.20
C MET A 28 4.45 -7.23 -10.84
N PHE A 29 4.86 -7.74 -9.68
CA PHE A 29 6.22 -7.59 -9.17
C PHE A 29 7.16 -8.77 -9.50
N ARG A 30 6.63 -9.98 -9.61
CA ARG A 30 7.44 -11.20 -9.74
C ARG A 30 7.11 -12.05 -10.97
N GLY A 31 6.11 -11.65 -11.76
CA GLY A 31 5.62 -12.44 -12.87
C GLY A 31 4.64 -13.53 -12.43
N LYS A 32 3.90 -14.06 -13.40
CA LYS A 32 2.78 -15.00 -13.17
C LYS A 32 3.23 -16.30 -12.49
N ASP A 33 4.41 -16.80 -12.82
CA ASP A 33 4.91 -18.08 -12.30
C ASP A 33 5.36 -18.01 -10.84
N ASN A 34 5.71 -16.82 -10.36
CA ASN A 34 6.17 -16.56 -9.00
C ASN A 34 5.25 -15.59 -8.24
N ALA A 35 3.99 -15.52 -8.63
CA ALA A 35 3.04 -14.55 -8.10
C ALA A 35 2.79 -14.73 -6.59
N LEU A 36 2.70 -15.97 -6.13
CA LEU A 36 2.40 -16.30 -4.75
C LEU A 36 3.63 -16.89 -4.05
N ASN A 37 4.11 -16.23 -3.01
CA ASN A 37 5.22 -16.75 -2.22
C ASN A 37 4.83 -18.08 -1.54
N PRO A 38 5.77 -19.05 -1.43
CA PRO A 38 5.47 -20.38 -0.86
C PRO A 38 4.85 -20.31 0.54
N ASN A 39 5.33 -19.40 1.39
CA ASN A 39 4.84 -19.26 2.77
C ASN A 39 3.44 -18.64 2.88
N TRP A 40 2.94 -18.04 1.82
CA TRP A 40 1.63 -17.36 1.89
C TRP A 40 0.51 -18.30 2.35
N ARG A 41 0.57 -19.60 1.97
CA ARG A 41 -0.44 -20.59 2.34
C ARG A 41 -0.26 -21.18 3.74
N HIS A 42 0.87 -20.90 4.38
CA HIS A 42 1.25 -21.55 5.63
C HIS A 42 1.33 -20.60 6.81
N LEU A 43 1.58 -19.33 6.57
CA LEU A 43 1.76 -18.33 7.61
C LEU A 43 0.89 -17.10 7.33
N PRO A 44 0.32 -16.46 8.37
CA PRO A 44 -0.30 -15.16 8.23
C PRO A 44 0.75 -14.14 7.82
N VAL A 45 0.63 -13.63 6.60
CA VAL A 45 1.55 -12.60 6.08
C VAL A 45 0.96 -11.24 6.33
N ALA A 46 1.72 -10.35 6.95
CA ALA A 46 1.31 -8.99 7.26
C ALA A 46 2.51 -8.06 7.28
N TYR A 47 2.26 -6.77 7.20
CA TYR A 47 3.28 -5.75 7.44
C TYR A 47 2.76 -4.69 8.40
N HIS A 48 3.70 -3.99 9.04
CA HIS A 48 3.38 -2.84 9.89
C HIS A 48 3.17 -1.62 8.98
N GLY A 49 1.92 -1.22 8.84
CA GLY A 49 1.52 -0.14 7.97
C GLY A 49 1.62 1.23 8.62
N ARG A 50 1.38 2.26 7.83
CA ARG A 50 1.37 3.64 8.30
C ARG A 50 0.03 3.98 8.94
N ALA A 51 0.04 4.31 10.24
CA ALA A 51 -1.15 4.72 10.98
C ALA A 51 -1.46 6.23 10.89
N SER A 52 -0.45 7.06 10.59
CA SER A 52 -0.54 8.53 10.69
C SER A 52 -1.51 9.19 9.72
N SER A 53 -1.92 8.50 8.67
CA SER A 53 -2.84 9.04 7.65
C SER A 53 -4.21 8.36 7.63
N ILE A 54 -4.56 7.63 8.68
CA ILE A 54 -5.90 7.05 8.82
C ILE A 54 -6.86 8.15 9.25
N VAL A 55 -7.87 8.38 8.41
CA VAL A 55 -8.87 9.44 8.61
C VAL A 55 -10.28 8.87 8.52
N VAL A 56 -11.25 9.59 9.04
CA VAL A 56 -12.67 9.20 8.97
C VAL A 56 -13.15 9.18 7.52
N SER A 57 -14.06 8.26 7.20
CA SER A 57 -14.67 8.17 5.87
C SER A 57 -15.33 9.49 5.47
N GLY A 58 -15.21 9.84 4.20
CA GLY A 58 -15.70 11.12 3.67
C GLY A 58 -14.68 12.26 3.71
N THR A 59 -13.52 12.04 4.30
CA THR A 59 -12.41 13.01 4.26
C THR A 59 -11.75 12.97 2.87
N ASP A 60 -11.60 14.12 2.26
CA ASP A 60 -10.89 14.25 0.98
C ASP A 60 -9.40 13.95 1.17
N ILE A 61 -8.84 13.18 0.24
CA ILE A 61 -7.42 12.85 0.25
C ILE A 61 -6.77 13.50 -0.97
N GLN A 62 -5.87 14.43 -0.70
CA GLN A 62 -5.10 15.08 -1.75
C GLN A 62 -3.94 14.20 -2.18
N ARG A 63 -3.77 14.01 -3.50
CA ARG A 63 -2.61 13.31 -4.05
C ARG A 63 -1.33 14.06 -3.69
N PRO A 64 -0.32 13.39 -3.12
CA PRO A 64 0.92 14.05 -2.74
C PRO A 64 1.81 14.35 -3.93
N TYR A 65 2.68 15.32 -3.74
CA TYR A 65 3.90 15.48 -4.53
C TYR A 65 5.01 14.67 -3.86
N GLY A 66 5.99 14.27 -4.63
CA GLY A 66 7.12 13.50 -4.11
C GLY A 66 8.30 13.45 -5.07
N GLN A 67 9.33 12.73 -4.68
CA GLN A 67 10.48 12.52 -5.53
C GLN A 67 10.27 11.32 -6.45
N LEU A 68 10.58 11.52 -7.72
CA LEU A 68 10.66 10.50 -8.75
C LEU A 68 12.12 10.33 -9.14
N LYS A 69 12.55 9.10 -9.35
CA LYS A 69 13.91 8.82 -9.82
C LYS A 69 13.83 8.03 -11.13
N PRO A 70 13.85 8.73 -12.27
CA PRO A 70 13.98 8.04 -13.56
C PRO A 70 15.31 7.27 -13.63
N ASP A 71 15.33 6.20 -14.44
CA ASP A 71 16.53 5.39 -14.61
C ASP A 71 17.70 6.26 -15.10
N ASN A 72 18.86 6.05 -14.48
CA ASN A 72 20.11 6.75 -14.82
C ASN A 72 20.08 8.28 -14.70
N SER A 73 19.16 8.82 -13.92
CA SER A 73 19.10 10.26 -13.67
C SER A 73 18.98 10.60 -12.20
N SER A 74 19.18 11.88 -11.88
CA SER A 74 18.97 12.40 -10.54
C SER A 74 17.49 12.42 -10.18
N PRO A 75 17.14 12.34 -8.89
CA PRO A 75 15.77 12.50 -8.44
C PRO A 75 15.19 13.85 -8.86
N VAL A 76 13.91 13.84 -9.23
CA VAL A 76 13.14 15.04 -9.56
C VAL A 76 11.88 15.09 -8.69
N TYR A 77 11.40 16.28 -8.40
CA TYR A 77 10.15 16.48 -7.66
C TYR A 77 8.99 16.55 -8.64
N GLY A 78 7.93 15.79 -8.40
CA GLY A 78 6.80 15.71 -9.31
C GLY A 78 5.50 15.26 -8.64
N GLN A 79 4.46 15.17 -9.43
CA GLN A 79 3.14 14.73 -8.99
C GLN A 79 3.05 13.21 -8.97
N SER A 80 2.16 12.66 -8.14
CA SER A 80 1.98 11.21 -7.99
C SER A 80 1.46 10.52 -9.25
N ASN A 81 0.79 11.23 -10.14
CA ASN A 81 0.34 10.67 -11.43
C ASN A 81 1.46 10.54 -12.47
N ASP A 82 2.62 11.09 -12.19
CA ASP A 82 3.82 10.87 -13.01
C ASP A 82 4.57 9.59 -12.60
N CYS A 83 4.12 8.94 -11.51
CA CYS A 83 4.62 7.64 -11.11
C CYS A 83 4.04 6.53 -12.01
N PRO A 84 4.86 5.58 -12.48
CA PRO A 84 4.36 4.44 -13.25
C PRO A 84 3.47 3.53 -12.43
#